data_269528723ca569186013d7c60f7b716e
#
_entry.id   269528723ca569186013d7c60f7b716e
#
_cell.length_a   1.000
_cell.length_b   1.000
_cell.length_c   1.000
_cell.angle_alpha   90.00
_cell.angle_beta   90.00
_cell.angle_gamma   90.00
#
_symmetry.space_group_name_H-M   'P 1'
#
loop_
_entity.id
_entity.type
_entity.pdbx_description
1 polymer ?
#
loop_
_entity_poly.entity_id
_entity_poly.type
_entity_poly.pdbx_seq_one_letter_code
_entity_poly.pdbx_strand_id
1 'polypeptide(L)'
;MPIRPKPPIIWLMLAGSALVCTITACGHTSSPSQNAAAATLLKHITPLERKLLADKYVTFSKYETAIAATVSCMRSHGFSVPNPVRGPDGLLNVDPSYAFGDADSSSGPSQQEQQRVDNLENQCVQESAAVEAVYMLDHAASAQQTAADFSTMAACLRNAGVDMPTRPKLSQISKILRATQSAVAAGTLTSARASACERDFALADFQPLPGLAQALAAMKNP
;
A
#
# COMPACT_ATOMS: atom_id res chain seq x y z
N MET A 1 3.70 -25.98 18.06
CA MET A 1 4.03 -24.57 18.35
C MET A 1 3.12 -23.71 17.49
N PRO A 2 2.35 -22.76 18.02
CA PRO A 2 1.44 -21.96 17.21
C PRO A 2 2.25 -20.93 16.41
N ILE A 3 2.12 -20.98 15.08
CA ILE A 3 2.66 -19.99 14.15
C ILE A 3 1.91 -18.68 14.40
N ARG A 4 2.59 -17.65 14.89
CA ARG A 4 2.03 -16.31 15.01
C ARG A 4 1.84 -15.75 13.59
N PRO A 5 0.63 -15.30 13.21
CA PRO A 5 0.46 -14.57 11.97
C PRO A 5 1.27 -13.27 12.05
N LYS A 6 2.14 -13.03 11.07
CA LYS A 6 2.79 -11.72 10.88
C LYS A 6 1.70 -10.68 10.59
N PRO A 7 1.82 -9.48 11.18
CA PRO A 7 0.94 -8.38 10.77
C PRO A 7 1.21 -8.03 9.29
N PRO A 8 0.19 -7.60 8.55
CA PRO A 8 0.37 -7.11 7.18
C PRO A 8 1.40 -5.98 7.18
N ILE A 9 2.27 -5.98 6.18
CA ILE A 9 3.31 -4.97 5.99
C ILE A 9 2.60 -3.64 5.75
N ILE A 10 2.41 -2.88 6.82
CA ILE A 10 1.98 -1.49 6.75
C ILE A 10 3.19 -0.70 6.26
N TRP A 11 3.10 -0.17 5.06
CA TRP A 11 4.05 0.76 4.51
C TRP A 11 4.44 1.81 5.54
N LEU A 12 5.72 1.86 5.87
CA LEU A 12 6.30 2.81 6.81
C LEU A 12 6.12 4.22 6.24
N MET A 13 5.15 4.95 6.75
CA MET A 13 5.05 6.39 6.56
C MET A 13 6.25 7.05 7.22
N LEU A 14 7.13 7.62 6.41
CA LEU A 14 8.20 8.52 6.84
C LEU A 14 7.58 9.67 7.65
N ALA A 15 7.91 9.71 8.93
CA ALA A 15 7.59 10.80 9.83
C ALA A 15 8.33 12.08 9.37
N GLY A 16 7.62 13.01 8.78
CA GLY A 16 8.09 14.34 8.39
C GLY A 16 7.32 15.43 9.12
N SER A 17 7.98 16.08 10.03
CA SER A 17 7.84 17.42 10.63
C SER A 17 6.54 18.20 10.40
N ALA A 18 5.90 18.51 11.52
CA ALA A 18 4.81 19.49 11.62
C ALA A 18 5.27 20.88 11.16
N LEU A 19 4.71 21.36 10.06
CA LEU A 19 4.74 22.76 9.68
C LEU A 19 3.33 23.33 9.81
N VAL A 20 3.19 24.32 10.68
CA VAL A 20 1.97 25.10 10.87
C VAL A 20 1.68 25.86 9.56
N CYS A 21 0.66 25.46 8.82
CA CYS A 21 0.17 26.22 7.66
C CYS A 21 -1.06 27.04 8.05
N THR A 22 -0.91 28.35 7.97
CA THR A 22 -1.98 29.35 7.95
C THR A 22 -2.91 29.09 6.76
N ILE A 23 -4.23 29.17 7.03
CA ILE A 23 -5.31 28.91 6.07
C ILE A 23 -5.34 30.04 5.05
N THR A 24 -4.76 29.84 3.90
CA THR A 24 -5.05 30.60 2.69
C THR A 24 -5.42 29.60 1.60
N ALA A 25 -6.44 29.89 0.81
CA ALA A 25 -7.04 29.05 -0.22
C ALA A 25 -5.98 28.30 -1.07
N CYS A 26 -5.66 27.06 -0.70
CA CYS A 26 -4.67 26.26 -1.38
C CYS A 26 -5.35 25.45 -2.48
N GLY A 27 -5.15 25.86 -3.73
CA GLY A 27 -5.13 24.90 -4.81
C GLY A 27 -4.15 23.77 -4.42
N HIS A 28 -4.51 22.50 -4.70
CA HIS A 28 -3.70 21.34 -4.39
C HIS A 28 -2.39 21.35 -5.19
N THR A 29 -1.42 22.14 -4.77
CA THR A 29 -0.05 22.05 -5.27
C THR A 29 0.65 20.96 -4.45
N SER A 30 0.92 19.83 -5.09
CA SER A 30 1.75 18.77 -4.53
C SER A 30 3.06 19.36 -3.99
N SER A 31 3.49 18.94 -2.80
CA SER A 31 4.76 19.44 -2.24
C SER A 31 5.93 19.05 -3.15
N PRO A 32 7.02 19.83 -3.20
CA PRO A 32 8.20 19.53 -4.02
C PRO A 32 8.76 18.11 -3.77
N SER A 33 8.68 17.61 -2.54
CA SER A 33 9.13 16.26 -2.17
C SER A 33 8.27 15.16 -2.78
N GLN A 34 6.95 15.38 -2.92
CA GLN A 34 6.02 14.42 -3.50
C GLN A 34 6.20 14.31 -5.01
N ASN A 35 6.42 15.45 -5.69
CA ASN A 35 6.75 15.45 -7.11
C ASN A 35 8.09 14.76 -7.39
N ALA A 36 9.07 14.87 -6.47
CA ALA A 36 10.35 14.18 -6.58
C ALA A 36 10.20 12.66 -6.48
N ALA A 37 9.32 12.15 -5.62
CA ALA A 37 9.08 10.71 -5.49
C ALA A 37 8.48 10.13 -6.77
N ALA A 38 7.47 10.78 -7.35
CA ALA A 38 6.86 10.37 -8.62
C ALA A 38 7.87 10.41 -9.78
N ALA A 39 8.67 11.47 -9.87
CA ALA A 39 9.72 11.59 -10.89
C ALA A 39 10.79 10.50 -10.73
N THR A 40 11.18 10.16 -9.50
CA THR A 40 12.13 9.09 -9.21
C THR A 40 11.58 7.73 -9.63
N LEU A 41 10.32 7.43 -9.30
CA LEU A 41 9.65 6.21 -9.71
C LEU A 41 9.68 6.04 -11.23
N LEU A 42 9.29 7.07 -11.97
CA LEU A 42 9.23 7.03 -13.44
C LEU A 42 10.61 7.06 -14.12
N LYS A 43 11.65 7.53 -13.43
CA LYS A 43 13.03 7.51 -13.96
C LYS A 43 13.61 6.09 -14.02
N HIS A 44 13.17 5.21 -13.13
CA HIS A 44 13.71 3.86 -12.97
C HIS A 44 12.79 2.76 -13.52
N ILE A 45 11.85 3.13 -14.43
CA ILE A 45 10.94 2.15 -15.04
C ILE A 45 11.70 1.08 -15.83
N THR A 46 11.34 -0.17 -15.63
CA THR A 46 11.89 -1.31 -16.35
C THR A 46 11.44 -1.32 -17.82
N PRO A 47 12.09 -2.09 -18.71
CA PRO A 47 11.62 -2.26 -20.08
C PRO A 47 10.18 -2.81 -20.16
N LEU A 48 9.81 -3.71 -19.26
CA LEU A 48 8.46 -4.24 -19.17
C LEU A 48 7.45 -3.15 -18.81
N GLU A 49 7.72 -2.41 -17.74
CA GLU A 49 6.85 -1.32 -17.31
C GLU A 49 6.69 -0.26 -18.39
N ARG A 50 7.78 0.10 -19.08
CA ARG A 50 7.72 1.05 -20.20
C ARG A 50 6.77 0.57 -21.31
N LYS A 51 6.78 -0.73 -21.62
CA LYS A 51 5.87 -1.33 -22.58
C LYS A 51 4.41 -1.28 -22.08
N LEU A 52 4.18 -1.59 -20.81
CA LEU A 52 2.84 -1.62 -20.23
C LEU A 52 2.25 -0.20 -20.06
N LEU A 53 3.11 0.80 -19.83
CA LEU A 53 2.74 2.21 -19.67
C LEU A 53 2.68 2.99 -21.01
N ALA A 54 2.99 2.36 -22.15
CA ALA A 54 2.99 3.02 -23.47
C ALA A 54 1.61 3.58 -23.83
N ASP A 55 0.53 2.92 -23.43
CA ASP A 55 -0.83 3.42 -23.58
C ASP A 55 -1.18 4.38 -22.45
N LYS A 56 -2.24 5.16 -22.68
CA LYS A 56 -2.66 6.19 -21.71
C LYS A 56 -3.35 5.64 -20.46
N TYR A 57 -3.66 4.34 -20.43
CA TYR A 57 -4.46 3.70 -19.39
C TYR A 57 -3.90 2.33 -19.04
N VAL A 58 -3.81 2.03 -17.75
CA VAL A 58 -3.40 0.72 -17.24
C VAL A 58 -4.63 -0.12 -16.94
N THR A 59 -4.91 -1.11 -17.79
CA THR A 59 -5.96 -2.09 -17.54
C THR A 59 -5.55 -3.08 -16.46
N PHE A 60 -6.52 -3.80 -15.87
CA PHE A 60 -6.23 -4.86 -14.90
C PHE A 60 -5.27 -5.93 -15.47
N SER A 61 -5.42 -6.32 -16.73
CA SER A 61 -4.52 -7.30 -17.37
C SER A 61 -3.07 -6.82 -17.47
N LYS A 62 -2.84 -5.53 -17.72
CA LYS A 62 -1.49 -4.95 -17.71
C LYS A 62 -0.91 -4.92 -16.29
N TYR A 63 -1.72 -4.55 -15.32
CA TYR A 63 -1.35 -4.58 -13.91
C TYR A 63 -1.00 -6.01 -13.46
N GLU A 64 -1.86 -6.99 -13.77
CA GLU A 64 -1.61 -8.41 -13.50
C GLU A 64 -0.31 -8.91 -14.14
N THR A 65 0.00 -8.47 -15.36
CA THR A 65 1.27 -8.81 -16.05
C THR A 65 2.48 -8.24 -15.28
N ALA A 66 2.39 -7.02 -14.78
CA ALA A 66 3.46 -6.41 -13.98
C ALA A 66 3.64 -7.14 -12.64
N ILE A 67 2.57 -7.45 -11.94
CA ILE A 67 2.63 -8.22 -10.68
C ILE A 67 3.20 -9.63 -10.91
N ALA A 68 2.88 -10.27 -12.03
CA ALA A 68 3.48 -11.57 -12.38
C ALA A 68 5.00 -11.50 -12.54
N ALA A 69 5.55 -10.39 -13.04
CA ALA A 69 6.99 -10.17 -13.12
C ALA A 69 7.61 -10.05 -11.71
N THR A 70 7.00 -9.29 -10.82
CA THR A 70 7.40 -9.20 -9.40
C THR A 70 7.42 -10.58 -8.74
N VAL A 71 6.35 -11.35 -8.89
CA VAL A 71 6.25 -12.72 -8.34
C VAL A 71 7.34 -13.63 -8.92
N SER A 72 7.58 -13.54 -10.23
CA SER A 72 8.65 -14.32 -10.90
C SER A 72 10.03 -13.95 -10.37
N CYS A 73 10.31 -12.65 -10.20
CA CYS A 73 11.54 -12.17 -9.58
C CYS A 73 11.71 -12.73 -8.16
N MET A 74 10.71 -12.60 -7.31
CA MET A 74 10.75 -13.10 -5.93
C MET A 74 11.02 -14.62 -5.89
N ARG A 75 10.31 -15.39 -6.71
CA ARG A 75 10.53 -16.86 -6.80
C ARG A 75 11.93 -17.20 -7.26
N SER A 76 12.52 -16.45 -8.20
CA SER A 76 13.89 -16.66 -8.66
C SER A 76 14.94 -16.39 -7.58
N HIS A 77 14.61 -15.57 -6.59
CA HIS A 77 15.44 -15.27 -5.42
C HIS A 77 15.13 -16.17 -4.20
N GLY A 78 14.32 -17.22 -4.36
CA GLY A 78 14.06 -18.21 -3.33
C GLY A 78 12.89 -17.86 -2.39
N PHE A 79 12.11 -16.83 -2.70
CA PHE A 79 10.88 -16.59 -1.97
C PHE A 79 9.81 -17.62 -2.33
N SER A 80 9.11 -18.10 -1.35
CA SER A 80 7.84 -18.80 -1.53
C SER A 80 6.73 -17.76 -1.68
N VAL A 81 6.18 -17.65 -2.89
CA VAL A 81 5.11 -16.69 -3.19
C VAL A 81 3.92 -17.45 -3.72
N PRO A 82 2.79 -17.47 -3.00
CA PRO A 82 1.54 -18.03 -3.51
C PRO A 82 1.08 -17.26 -4.74
N ASN A 83 0.15 -17.83 -5.50
CA ASN A 83 -0.45 -17.10 -6.60
C ASN A 83 -1.20 -15.86 -6.04
N PRO A 84 -0.96 -14.68 -6.63
CA PRO A 84 -1.64 -13.48 -6.20
C PRO A 84 -3.16 -13.63 -6.25
N VAL A 85 -3.83 -13.18 -5.21
CA VAL A 85 -5.29 -13.23 -5.12
C VAL A 85 -5.82 -11.81 -5.18
N ARG A 86 -6.79 -11.56 -6.04
CA ARG A 86 -7.42 -10.25 -6.14
C ARG A 86 -8.18 -9.93 -4.85
N GLY A 87 -7.75 -8.89 -4.18
CA GLY A 87 -8.42 -8.36 -3.00
C GLY A 87 -9.74 -7.67 -3.35
N PRO A 88 -10.55 -7.35 -2.34
CA PRO A 88 -11.75 -6.56 -2.53
C PRO A 88 -11.46 -5.15 -3.06
N ASP A 89 -10.25 -4.64 -2.86
CA ASP A 89 -9.70 -3.39 -3.40
C ASP A 89 -9.38 -3.44 -4.91
N GLY A 90 -9.60 -4.58 -5.54
CA GLY A 90 -9.26 -4.78 -6.93
C GLY A 90 -7.76 -4.97 -7.19
N LEU A 91 -6.93 -4.92 -6.15
CA LEU A 91 -5.49 -5.15 -6.23
C LEU A 91 -5.15 -6.62 -6.04
N LEU A 92 -3.98 -7.01 -6.51
CA LEU A 92 -3.43 -8.34 -6.34
C LEU A 92 -2.55 -8.36 -5.07
N ASN A 93 -2.97 -9.14 -4.08
CA ASN A 93 -2.18 -9.35 -2.88
C ASN A 93 -1.03 -10.31 -3.19
N VAL A 94 0.19 -9.85 -2.97
CA VAL A 94 1.41 -10.65 -3.02
C VAL A 94 1.91 -10.81 -1.59
N ASP A 95 1.96 -12.06 -1.11
CA ASP A 95 2.39 -12.39 0.25
C ASP A 95 3.63 -13.30 0.19
N PRO A 96 4.84 -12.70 0.01
CA PRO A 96 6.07 -13.45 -0.06
C PRO A 96 6.49 -13.93 1.33
N SER A 97 7.03 -15.15 1.39
CA SER A 97 7.73 -15.67 2.56
C SER A 97 9.12 -16.16 2.15
N TYR A 98 10.10 -15.97 3.03
CA TYR A 98 11.47 -16.43 2.83
C TYR A 98 11.86 -17.38 3.95
N ALA A 99 12.35 -18.58 3.57
CA ALA A 99 12.87 -19.52 4.55
C ALA A 99 14.34 -19.15 4.84
N PHE A 100 14.59 -18.66 6.05
CA PHE A 100 15.95 -18.52 6.54
C PHE A 100 16.52 -19.90 6.84
N GLY A 101 17.71 -20.20 6.31
CA GLY A 101 18.38 -21.50 6.50
C GLY A 101 18.57 -21.85 7.98
N ASP A 102 18.54 -23.15 8.28
CA ASP A 102 18.69 -23.75 9.60
C ASP A 102 17.69 -23.28 10.68
N ALA A 103 16.51 -23.89 10.60
CA ALA A 103 15.45 -23.72 11.60
C ALA A 103 15.84 -24.18 13.03
N ASP A 104 17.06 -24.70 13.22
CA ASP A 104 17.58 -25.16 14.51
C ASP A 104 18.27 -24.06 15.33
N SER A 105 18.47 -22.88 14.77
CA SER A 105 19.01 -21.76 15.54
C SER A 105 17.89 -21.09 16.34
N SER A 106 17.94 -21.24 17.65
CA SER A 106 17.07 -20.55 18.62
C SER A 106 17.15 -19.01 18.55
N SER A 107 18.00 -18.47 17.68
CA SER A 107 18.34 -17.05 17.56
C SER A 107 17.68 -16.30 16.41
N GLY A 108 16.87 -16.96 15.57
CA GLY A 108 16.28 -16.29 14.39
C GLY A 108 17.32 -15.83 13.35
N PRO A 109 16.90 -15.22 12.21
CA PRO A 109 17.83 -14.72 11.21
C PRO A 109 18.67 -13.56 11.76
N SER A 110 19.95 -13.47 11.35
CA SER A 110 20.79 -12.33 11.66
C SER A 110 20.25 -11.06 11.02
N GLN A 111 20.54 -9.91 11.60
CA GLN A 111 20.14 -8.60 11.05
C GLN A 111 20.65 -8.42 9.60
N GLN A 112 21.87 -8.91 9.31
CA GLN A 112 22.44 -8.84 7.97
C GLN A 112 21.65 -9.70 6.96
N GLU A 113 21.22 -10.87 7.38
CA GLU A 113 20.41 -11.78 6.56
C GLU A 113 19.02 -11.16 6.30
N GLN A 114 18.39 -10.61 7.33
CA GLN A 114 17.13 -9.90 7.18
C GLN A 114 17.26 -8.74 6.19
N GLN A 115 18.28 -7.88 6.34
CA GLN A 115 18.53 -6.77 5.41
C GLN A 115 18.75 -7.24 3.97
N ARG A 116 19.45 -8.37 3.78
CA ARG A 116 19.65 -8.94 2.45
C ARG A 116 18.32 -9.36 1.83
N VAL A 117 17.47 -10.04 2.58
CA VAL A 117 16.14 -10.48 2.12
C VAL A 117 15.25 -9.27 1.81
N ASP A 118 15.21 -8.27 2.68
CA ASP A 118 14.44 -7.05 2.47
C ASP A 118 14.90 -6.30 1.20
N ASN A 119 16.21 -6.27 0.92
CA ASN A 119 16.75 -5.66 -0.30
C ASN A 119 16.34 -6.43 -1.56
N LEU A 120 16.35 -7.77 -1.53
CA LEU A 120 15.90 -8.60 -2.64
C LEU A 120 14.39 -8.41 -2.90
N GLU A 121 13.59 -8.39 -1.84
CA GLU A 121 12.16 -8.12 -1.95
C GLU A 121 11.91 -6.75 -2.57
N ASN A 122 12.56 -5.70 -2.06
CA ASN A 122 12.46 -4.36 -2.60
C ASN A 122 12.90 -4.27 -4.06
N GLN A 123 13.97 -4.99 -4.45
CA GLN A 123 14.39 -5.06 -5.85
C GLN A 123 13.31 -5.67 -6.74
N CYS A 124 12.67 -6.75 -6.31
CA CYS A 124 11.60 -7.37 -7.08
C CYS A 124 10.34 -6.51 -7.17
N VAL A 125 9.99 -5.79 -6.10
CA VAL A 125 8.86 -4.85 -6.10
C VAL A 125 9.03 -3.76 -7.14
N GLN A 126 10.26 -3.35 -7.46
CA GLN A 126 10.53 -2.36 -8.52
C GLN A 126 10.10 -2.83 -9.92
N GLU A 127 9.91 -4.13 -10.16
CA GLU A 127 9.47 -4.66 -11.46
C GLU A 127 8.04 -4.28 -11.83
N SER A 128 7.21 -3.89 -10.86
CA SER A 128 5.81 -3.49 -11.06
C SER A 128 5.44 -2.12 -10.51
N ALA A 129 6.34 -1.48 -9.77
CA ALA A 129 6.02 -0.32 -8.94
C ALA A 129 5.39 0.85 -9.71
N ALA A 130 5.89 1.16 -10.90
CA ALA A 130 5.36 2.25 -11.71
C ALA A 130 4.00 1.88 -12.35
N VAL A 131 3.85 0.64 -12.83
CA VAL A 131 2.57 0.15 -13.40
C VAL A 131 1.50 0.10 -12.32
N GLU A 132 1.83 -0.40 -11.13
CA GLU A 132 0.93 -0.43 -9.99
C GLU A 132 0.50 0.98 -9.59
N ALA A 133 1.43 1.91 -9.43
CA ALA A 133 1.13 3.30 -9.08
C ALA A 133 0.21 3.97 -10.10
N VAL A 134 0.41 3.72 -11.41
CA VAL A 134 -0.46 4.24 -12.48
C VAL A 134 -1.83 3.55 -12.47
N TYR A 135 -1.86 2.22 -12.27
CA TYR A 135 -3.12 1.49 -12.13
C TYR A 135 -3.96 2.07 -10.97
N MET A 136 -3.34 2.33 -9.84
CA MET A 136 -3.98 2.94 -8.68
C MET A 136 -4.48 4.35 -8.99
N LEU A 137 -3.69 5.17 -9.72
CA LEU A 137 -4.10 6.50 -10.15
C LEU A 137 -5.34 6.45 -11.07
N ASP A 138 -5.33 5.53 -12.03
CA ASP A 138 -6.41 5.37 -13.02
C ASP A 138 -7.72 4.85 -12.38
N HIS A 139 -7.61 4.16 -11.23
CA HIS A 139 -8.73 3.52 -10.51
C HIS A 139 -9.00 4.15 -9.14
N ALA A 140 -8.36 5.29 -8.83
CA ALA A 140 -8.55 5.97 -7.55
C ALA A 140 -10.02 6.36 -7.35
N ALA A 141 -10.51 6.11 -6.14
CA ALA A 141 -11.84 6.56 -5.74
C ALA A 141 -11.92 8.10 -5.76
N SER A 142 -13.06 8.64 -6.12
CA SER A 142 -13.30 10.07 -5.97
C SER A 142 -13.26 10.47 -4.49
N ALA A 143 -12.95 11.73 -4.19
CA ALA A 143 -12.98 12.24 -2.81
C ALA A 143 -14.36 12.02 -2.13
N GLN A 144 -15.44 12.06 -2.90
CA GLN A 144 -16.78 11.79 -2.40
C GLN A 144 -16.96 10.31 -2.04
N GLN A 145 -16.47 9.39 -2.88
CA GLN A 145 -16.49 7.96 -2.61
C GLN A 145 -15.64 7.63 -1.39
N THR A 146 -14.40 8.14 -1.33
CA THR A 146 -13.51 7.97 -0.17
C THR A 146 -14.17 8.42 1.14
N ALA A 147 -14.87 9.57 1.12
CA ALA A 147 -15.57 10.07 2.31
C ALA A 147 -16.77 9.18 2.70
N ALA A 148 -17.50 8.63 1.73
CA ALA A 148 -18.61 7.72 1.97
C ALA A 148 -18.12 6.39 2.57
N ASP A 149 -17.07 5.80 2.00
CA ASP A 149 -16.50 4.53 2.45
C ASP A 149 -15.85 4.67 3.84
N PHE A 150 -15.17 5.80 4.10
CA PHE A 150 -14.70 6.14 5.44
C PHE A 150 -15.82 6.21 6.47
N SER A 151 -16.93 6.85 6.10
CA SER A 151 -18.11 6.94 6.99
C SER A 151 -18.69 5.56 7.31
N THR A 152 -18.74 4.67 6.30
CA THR A 152 -19.22 3.29 6.42
C THR A 152 -18.29 2.46 7.32
N MET A 153 -16.99 2.53 7.11
CA MET A 153 -15.97 1.89 7.95
C MET A 153 -16.09 2.35 9.40
N ALA A 154 -16.15 3.66 9.62
CA ALA A 154 -16.24 4.23 10.95
C ALA A 154 -17.53 3.82 11.69
N ALA A 155 -18.67 3.74 10.98
CA ALA A 155 -19.90 3.23 11.54
C ALA A 155 -19.79 1.74 11.92
N CYS A 156 -19.20 0.92 11.06
CA CYS A 156 -18.96 -0.51 11.32
C CYS A 156 -18.08 -0.72 12.55
N LEU A 157 -16.93 -0.03 12.63
CA LEU A 157 -15.99 -0.14 13.76
C LEU A 157 -16.63 0.31 15.08
N ARG A 158 -17.42 1.39 15.07
CA ARG A 158 -18.17 1.83 16.25
C ARG A 158 -19.17 0.78 16.70
N ASN A 159 -19.92 0.20 15.78
CA ASN A 159 -20.87 -0.88 16.08
C ASN A 159 -20.16 -2.15 16.55
N ALA A 160 -18.89 -2.31 16.23
CA ALA A 160 -18.04 -3.39 16.72
C ALA A 160 -17.38 -3.08 18.08
N GLY A 161 -17.67 -1.92 18.68
CA GLY A 161 -17.20 -1.54 20.02
C GLY A 161 -15.90 -0.74 20.05
N VAL A 162 -15.40 -0.27 18.91
CA VAL A 162 -14.22 0.61 18.90
C VAL A 162 -14.62 2.01 19.36
N ASP A 163 -13.93 2.51 20.39
CA ASP A 163 -14.15 3.85 20.90
C ASP A 163 -13.63 4.90 19.90
N MET A 164 -14.55 5.67 19.35
CA MET A 164 -14.25 6.72 18.37
C MET A 164 -15.31 7.84 18.37
N PRO A 165 -14.98 9.02 17.84
CA PRO A 165 -15.94 10.13 17.73
C PRO A 165 -17.19 9.73 16.95
N THR A 166 -18.34 10.34 17.32
CA THR A 166 -19.62 10.09 16.63
C THR A 166 -19.58 10.51 15.16
N ARG A 167 -18.81 11.55 14.84
CA ARG A 167 -18.60 12.07 13.47
C ARG A 167 -17.10 12.19 13.21
N PRO A 168 -16.42 11.08 12.94
CA PRO A 168 -14.99 11.11 12.66
C PRO A 168 -14.72 11.83 11.33
N LYS A 169 -13.58 12.51 11.25
CA LYS A 169 -13.09 13.13 10.02
C LYS A 169 -12.03 12.22 9.39
N LEU A 170 -11.90 12.24 8.07
CA LEU A 170 -10.87 11.46 7.36
C LEU A 170 -9.45 11.79 7.87
N SER A 171 -9.18 13.02 8.25
CA SER A 171 -7.91 13.43 8.88
C SER A 171 -7.61 12.71 10.21
N GLN A 172 -8.57 12.00 10.78
CA GLN A 172 -8.42 11.21 12.02
C GLN A 172 -8.19 9.73 11.75
N ILE A 173 -8.05 9.31 10.49
CA ILE A 173 -7.92 7.90 10.08
C ILE A 173 -6.83 7.17 10.88
N SER A 174 -5.62 7.73 10.99
CA SER A 174 -4.52 7.11 11.74
C SER A 174 -4.84 6.91 13.23
N LYS A 175 -5.68 7.77 13.81
CA LYS A 175 -6.13 7.60 15.20
C LYS A 175 -7.14 6.47 15.30
N ILE A 176 -8.03 6.35 14.33
CA ILE A 176 -9.06 5.30 14.28
C ILE A 176 -8.40 3.93 14.09
N LEU A 177 -7.48 3.81 13.13
CA LEU A 177 -6.76 2.55 12.90
C LEU A 177 -5.95 2.11 14.12
N ARG A 178 -5.30 3.04 14.84
CA ARG A 178 -4.64 2.71 16.11
C ARG A 178 -5.61 2.26 17.19
N ALA A 179 -6.78 2.90 17.31
CA ALA A 179 -7.80 2.47 18.26
C ALA A 179 -8.32 1.07 17.93
N THR A 180 -8.51 0.77 16.63
CA THR A 180 -8.89 -0.57 16.15
C THR A 180 -7.83 -1.60 16.50
N GLN A 181 -6.55 -1.32 16.22
CA GLN A 181 -5.43 -2.21 16.57
C GLN A 181 -5.36 -2.45 18.09
N SER A 182 -5.55 -1.41 18.90
CA SER A 182 -5.60 -1.53 20.35
C SER A 182 -6.75 -2.41 20.84
N ALA A 183 -7.94 -2.29 20.23
CA ALA A 183 -9.10 -3.12 20.53
C ALA A 183 -8.87 -4.58 20.16
N VAL A 184 -8.20 -4.84 19.04
CA VAL A 184 -7.80 -6.20 18.63
C VAL A 184 -6.76 -6.77 19.61
N ALA A 185 -5.75 -6.00 19.98
CA ALA A 185 -4.72 -6.43 20.94
C ALA A 185 -5.30 -6.73 22.34
N ALA A 186 -6.31 -5.96 22.75
CA ALA A 186 -7.03 -6.16 24.02
C ALA A 186 -8.05 -7.32 23.97
N GLY A 187 -8.28 -7.92 22.78
CA GLY A 187 -9.26 -8.99 22.58
C GLY A 187 -10.73 -8.53 22.63
N THR A 188 -10.99 -7.23 22.63
CA THR A 188 -12.35 -6.66 22.60
C THR A 188 -12.93 -6.63 21.18
N LEU A 189 -12.08 -6.75 20.17
CA LEU A 189 -12.43 -6.87 18.76
C LEU A 189 -11.64 -8.02 18.13
N THR A 190 -12.28 -8.85 17.31
CA THR A 190 -11.54 -9.88 16.55
C THR A 190 -10.90 -9.26 15.30
N SER A 191 -9.72 -9.77 14.91
CA SER A 191 -9.05 -9.34 13.66
C SER A 191 -9.97 -9.50 12.44
N ALA A 192 -10.72 -10.60 12.35
CA ALA A 192 -11.66 -10.85 11.27
C ALA A 192 -12.75 -9.77 11.19
N ARG A 193 -13.28 -9.31 12.34
CA ARG A 193 -14.29 -8.26 12.39
C ARG A 193 -13.70 -6.90 12.03
N ALA A 194 -12.49 -6.58 12.51
CA ALA A 194 -11.77 -5.37 12.13
C ALA A 194 -11.56 -5.30 10.61
N SER A 195 -10.98 -6.36 10.04
CA SER A 195 -10.74 -6.45 8.58
C SER A 195 -12.05 -6.38 7.77
N ALA A 196 -13.14 -6.95 8.26
CA ALA A 196 -14.44 -6.84 7.59
C ALA A 196 -14.96 -5.39 7.56
N CYS A 197 -14.72 -4.59 8.61
CA CYS A 197 -15.09 -3.18 8.64
C CYS A 197 -14.17 -2.31 7.78
N GLU A 198 -12.88 -2.64 7.73
CA GLU A 198 -11.87 -1.86 7.01
C GLU A 198 -11.87 -2.14 5.49
N ARG A 199 -12.46 -3.27 5.07
CA ARG A 199 -12.40 -3.76 3.70
C ARG A 199 -12.78 -2.71 2.67
N ASP A 200 -13.94 -2.11 2.81
CA ASP A 200 -14.47 -1.18 1.81
C ASP A 200 -13.71 0.15 1.82
N PHE A 201 -13.16 0.53 2.96
CA PHE A 201 -12.35 1.73 3.09
C PHE A 201 -10.91 1.53 2.58
N ALA A 202 -10.33 0.36 2.76
CA ALA A 202 -9.01 0.04 2.19
C ALA A 202 -8.98 0.25 0.67
N LEU A 203 -10.14 0.10 -0.01
CA LEU A 203 -10.34 0.41 -1.42
C LEU A 203 -10.28 1.90 -1.74
N ALA A 204 -10.74 2.72 -0.81
CA ALA A 204 -10.90 4.16 -1.01
C ALA A 204 -9.71 4.96 -0.48
N ASP A 205 -8.89 4.38 0.40
CA ASP A 205 -7.69 5.03 0.96
C ASP A 205 -6.48 5.01 0.01
N PHE A 206 -6.72 4.54 -1.22
CA PHE A 206 -5.74 4.60 -2.27
C PHE A 206 -5.51 6.07 -2.65
N GLN A 207 -4.55 6.70 -1.96
CA GLN A 207 -4.04 8.01 -2.37
C GLN A 207 -3.05 7.78 -3.51
N PRO A 208 -3.39 8.13 -4.76
CA PRO A 208 -2.43 8.05 -5.85
C PRO A 208 -1.18 8.84 -5.46
N LEU A 209 -0.01 8.34 -5.85
CA LEU A 209 1.26 8.99 -5.54
C LEU A 209 1.20 10.46 -5.97
N PRO A 210 1.27 11.42 -5.04
CA PRO A 210 1.14 12.84 -5.38
C PRO A 210 2.16 13.25 -6.43
N GLY A 211 1.73 14.00 -7.42
CA GLY A 211 2.57 14.42 -8.54
C GLY A 211 2.72 13.37 -9.66
N LEU A 212 2.21 12.14 -9.51
CA LEU A 212 2.35 11.09 -10.53
C LEU A 212 1.69 11.49 -11.86
N ALA A 213 0.48 12.08 -11.81
CA ALA A 213 -0.22 12.53 -13.00
C ALA A 213 0.58 13.59 -13.79
N GLN A 214 1.19 14.55 -13.07
CA GLN A 214 2.05 15.58 -13.66
C GLN A 214 3.34 14.99 -14.24
N ALA A 215 3.97 14.06 -13.51
CA ALA A 215 5.19 13.39 -13.97
C ALA A 215 4.93 12.53 -15.22
N LEU A 216 3.80 11.81 -15.28
CA LEU A 216 3.37 11.07 -16.47
C LEU A 216 3.09 12.00 -17.66
N ALA A 217 2.45 13.16 -17.43
CA ALA A 217 2.21 14.13 -18.47
C ALA A 217 3.53 14.70 -19.04
N ALA A 218 4.54 14.95 -18.20
CA ALA A 218 5.86 15.40 -18.60
C ALA A 218 6.62 14.37 -19.44
N MET A 219 6.45 13.06 -19.17
CA MET A 219 7.07 12.00 -19.98
C MET A 219 6.49 11.89 -21.40
N LYS A 220 5.26 12.37 -21.63
CA LYS A 220 4.57 12.29 -22.92
C LYS A 220 4.89 13.45 -23.86
N ASN A 221 5.53 14.50 -23.34
CA ASN A 221 5.95 15.69 -24.10
C ASN A 221 7.45 15.93 -23.81
N PRO A 222 8.37 15.09 -24.34
CA PRO A 222 9.81 15.30 -24.18
C PRO A 222 10.31 16.54 -24.95
#